data_fd7840cb291c6a67f15f96528577f8d9
#
_entry.id   fd7840cb291c6a67f15f96528577f8d9
#
_cell.length_a   1.000
_cell.length_b   1.000
_cell.length_c   1.000
_cell.angle_alpha   90.00
_cell.angle_beta   90.00
_cell.angle_gamma   90.00
#
_symmetry.space_group_name_H-M   'P 1'
#
loop_
_entity.id
_entity.type
_entity.pdbx_description
1 polymer ?
#
loop_
_entity_poly.entity_id
_entity_poly.type
_entity_poly.pdbx_seq_one_letter_code
_entity_poly.pdbx_strand_id
1 'polypeptide(L)'
;VGMVSLTGSVSAGQQTMAAAAPNITKVSLELGGKAPAIVMEDADIDLAVKSIIASRVINTGQVCNCAERVYVDKKVKDIFMEKLVAGMKQVKVGNPNEIADLDMGPLIEANALAAMEQKVEKAVRQGAKLLCGGHRIGTKGYFFEPTVLDCATQEMDIIREETFGPILPIVEYTDIDDAIAWANDCEYGLTSSVYTQNLDYAFKIMRSLKFGETYINRENFEAMQGFHAGWRKSGIGGADGKHGLEEYLQTHVVYIETKE
;
A
#
# COMPACT_ATOMS: atom_id res chain seq x y z
N VAL A 1 -3.74 -29.49 -13.28
CA VAL A 1 -3.74 -28.03 -13.21
C VAL A 1 -2.33 -27.53 -13.49
N GLY A 2 -2.15 -26.64 -14.46
CA GLY A 2 -0.83 -26.13 -14.87
C GLY A 2 -0.34 -24.95 -14.02
N MET A 3 -1.24 -24.17 -13.46
CA MET A 3 -0.94 -23.01 -12.60
C MET A 3 -2.09 -22.77 -11.61
N VAL A 4 -1.77 -22.27 -10.44
CA VAL A 4 -2.72 -21.74 -9.46
C VAL A 4 -2.46 -20.24 -9.28
N SER A 5 -3.47 -19.41 -9.44
CA SER A 5 -3.41 -17.97 -9.15
C SER A 5 -4.23 -17.66 -7.90
N LEU A 6 -3.70 -16.81 -7.03
CA LEU A 6 -4.36 -16.36 -5.81
C LEU A 6 -4.06 -14.87 -5.58
N THR A 7 -5.12 -14.10 -5.30
CA THR A 7 -5.00 -12.80 -4.64
C THR A 7 -5.53 -12.94 -3.21
N GLY A 8 -4.71 -12.57 -2.20
CA GLY A 8 -5.10 -12.75 -0.80
C GLY A 8 -4.01 -12.42 0.21
N SER A 9 -4.15 -12.92 1.43
CA SER A 9 -3.16 -12.70 2.49
C SER A 9 -1.86 -13.50 2.26
N VAL A 10 -0.76 -13.05 2.88
CA VAL A 10 0.52 -13.80 2.89
C VAL A 10 0.32 -15.24 3.37
N SER A 11 -0.49 -15.43 4.42
CA SER A 11 -0.78 -16.78 4.95
C SER A 11 -1.51 -17.66 3.93
N ALA A 12 -2.48 -17.10 3.20
CA ALA A 12 -3.19 -17.83 2.14
C ALA A 12 -2.23 -18.18 0.98
N GLY A 13 -1.34 -17.27 0.60
CA GLY A 13 -0.29 -17.52 -0.40
C GLY A 13 0.64 -18.66 0.00
N GLN A 14 1.12 -18.67 1.24
CA GLN A 14 1.97 -19.74 1.78
C GLN A 14 1.28 -21.10 1.74
N GLN A 15 0.00 -21.16 2.12
CA GLN A 15 -0.80 -22.39 2.06
C GLN A 15 -1.00 -22.86 0.61
N THR A 16 -1.24 -21.94 -0.32
CA THR A 16 -1.35 -22.23 -1.75
C THR A 16 -0.03 -22.81 -2.31
N MET A 17 1.11 -22.21 -1.96
CA MET A 17 2.42 -22.75 -2.35
C MET A 17 2.65 -24.16 -1.81
N ALA A 18 2.32 -24.38 -0.52
CA ALA A 18 2.45 -25.69 0.08
C ALA A 18 1.57 -26.75 -0.61
N ALA A 19 0.34 -26.40 -0.97
CA ALA A 19 -0.57 -27.29 -1.70
C ALA A 19 -0.12 -27.54 -3.15
N ALA A 20 0.53 -26.59 -3.80
CA ALA A 20 1.04 -26.72 -5.17
C ALA A 20 2.34 -27.55 -5.27
N ALA A 21 3.14 -27.55 -4.21
CA ALA A 21 4.48 -28.14 -4.17
C ALA A 21 4.54 -29.63 -4.57
N PRO A 22 3.64 -30.54 -4.11
CA PRO A 22 3.72 -31.97 -4.46
C PRO A 22 3.65 -32.25 -5.97
N ASN A 23 2.99 -31.37 -6.73
CA ASN A 23 2.84 -31.52 -8.18
C ASN A 23 3.75 -30.56 -8.98
N ILE A 24 4.60 -29.81 -8.31
CA ILE A 24 5.45 -28.75 -8.93
C ILE A 24 4.59 -27.77 -9.76
N THR A 25 3.38 -27.51 -9.30
CA THR A 25 2.45 -26.63 -10.00
C THR A 25 2.92 -25.16 -9.86
N LYS A 26 3.00 -24.45 -10.99
CA LYS A 26 3.33 -23.01 -10.99
C LYS A 26 2.31 -22.25 -10.15
N VAL A 27 2.76 -21.26 -9.40
CA VAL A 27 1.89 -20.34 -8.68
C VAL A 27 2.09 -18.91 -9.17
N SER A 28 1.00 -18.13 -9.19
CA SER A 28 1.00 -16.67 -9.34
C SER A 28 0.27 -16.10 -8.14
N LEU A 29 0.96 -15.31 -7.33
CA LEU A 29 0.47 -14.85 -6.03
C LEU A 29 0.53 -13.33 -5.97
N GLU A 30 -0.63 -12.72 -5.77
CA GLU A 30 -0.80 -11.30 -5.46
C GLU A 30 -1.22 -11.18 -3.99
N LEU A 31 -0.32 -10.70 -3.14
CA LEU A 31 -0.49 -10.73 -1.69
C LEU A 31 -0.51 -9.32 -1.10
N GLY A 32 -0.40 -9.22 0.22
CA GLY A 32 -0.47 -7.95 0.91
C GLY A 32 0.67 -6.97 0.60
N GLY A 33 0.52 -5.76 1.10
CA GLY A 33 1.49 -4.69 0.91
C GLY A 33 1.65 -3.80 2.15
N LYS A 34 2.74 -3.02 2.17
CA LYS A 34 2.99 -1.97 3.15
C LYS A 34 3.60 -0.75 2.45
N ALA A 35 2.87 -0.24 1.46
CA ALA A 35 3.36 0.78 0.55
C ALA A 35 3.80 2.07 1.27
N PRO A 36 5.07 2.50 1.12
CA PRO A 36 5.52 3.79 1.61
C PRO A 36 5.12 4.91 0.63
N ALA A 37 4.72 6.05 1.18
CA ALA A 37 4.62 7.32 0.47
C ALA A 37 5.70 8.26 1.04
N ILE A 38 6.64 8.71 0.21
CA ILE A 38 7.74 9.61 0.61
C ILE A 38 7.43 11.01 0.11
N VAL A 39 7.29 11.96 1.05
CA VAL A 39 7.03 13.38 0.75
C VAL A 39 8.29 14.18 1.02
N MET A 40 8.89 14.73 -0.03
CA MET A 40 10.14 15.48 0.04
C MET A 40 9.91 16.97 0.30
N GLU A 41 10.98 17.68 0.69
CA GLU A 41 10.96 19.12 1.00
C GLU A 41 10.47 20.00 -0.16
N ASP A 42 10.66 19.54 -1.39
CA ASP A 42 10.29 20.23 -2.63
C ASP A 42 8.98 19.74 -3.25
N ALA A 43 8.24 18.86 -2.55
CA ALA A 43 6.99 18.29 -3.03
C ALA A 43 5.91 19.37 -3.23
N ASP A 44 5.08 19.18 -4.24
CA ASP A 44 3.78 19.84 -4.29
C ASP A 44 2.88 19.23 -3.20
N ILE A 45 2.75 19.96 -2.08
CA ILE A 45 2.06 19.47 -0.89
C ILE A 45 0.58 19.23 -1.15
N ASP A 46 -0.08 20.05 -1.96
CA ASP A 46 -1.51 19.90 -2.27
C ASP A 46 -1.73 18.62 -3.11
N LEU A 47 -0.88 18.39 -4.09
CA LEU A 47 -0.90 17.16 -4.89
C LEU A 47 -0.60 15.93 -4.01
N ALA A 48 0.44 16.00 -3.17
CA ALA A 48 0.81 14.90 -2.28
C ALA A 48 -0.32 14.52 -1.33
N VAL A 49 -0.92 15.50 -0.64
CA VAL A 49 -2.04 15.29 0.28
C VAL A 49 -3.24 14.69 -0.45
N LYS A 50 -3.64 15.27 -1.59
CA LYS A 50 -4.76 14.77 -2.39
C LYS A 50 -4.55 13.30 -2.81
N SER A 51 -3.37 12.99 -3.34
CA SER A 51 -3.05 11.66 -3.84
C SER A 51 -2.96 10.63 -2.71
N ILE A 52 -2.34 10.97 -1.57
CA ILE A 52 -2.21 10.09 -0.41
C ILE A 52 -3.56 9.79 0.22
N ILE A 53 -4.44 10.80 0.37
CA ILE A 53 -5.80 10.60 0.87
C ILE A 53 -6.57 9.68 -0.07
N ALA A 54 -6.61 9.98 -1.38
CA ALA A 54 -7.29 9.16 -2.36
C ALA A 54 -6.81 7.70 -2.32
N SER A 55 -5.48 7.51 -2.23
CA SER A 55 -4.87 6.18 -2.09
C SER A 55 -5.28 5.48 -0.79
N ARG A 56 -5.35 6.19 0.35
CA ARG A 56 -5.65 5.53 1.65
C ARG A 56 -7.11 5.22 1.85
N VAL A 57 -8.04 6.02 1.31
CA VAL A 57 -9.47 5.84 1.57
C VAL A 57 -10.18 4.95 0.54
N ILE A 58 -9.57 4.68 -0.61
CA ILE A 58 -10.14 3.80 -1.63
C ILE A 58 -10.51 2.45 -1.00
N ASN A 59 -11.74 2.00 -1.25
CA ASN A 59 -12.28 0.76 -0.68
C ASN A 59 -12.04 0.65 0.85
N THR A 60 -12.11 1.77 1.56
CA THR A 60 -11.87 1.86 3.03
C THR A 60 -10.44 1.42 3.43
N GLY A 61 -9.47 1.62 2.54
CA GLY A 61 -8.09 1.20 2.75
C GLY A 61 -7.85 -0.31 2.65
N GLN A 62 -8.85 -1.07 2.20
CA GLN A 62 -8.78 -2.52 2.01
C GLN A 62 -8.31 -2.84 0.59
N VAL A 63 -7.12 -2.36 0.23
CA VAL A 63 -6.47 -2.54 -1.07
C VAL A 63 -4.97 -2.75 -0.87
N CYS A 64 -4.40 -3.73 -1.58
CA CYS A 64 -3.00 -4.14 -1.41
C CYS A 64 -1.97 -3.09 -1.84
N ASN A 65 -2.32 -2.22 -2.81
CA ASN A 65 -1.42 -1.23 -3.39
C ASN A 65 -1.53 0.17 -2.77
N CYS A 66 -2.49 0.43 -1.87
CA CYS A 66 -2.69 1.77 -1.31
C CYS A 66 -1.57 2.20 -0.33
N ALA A 67 -1.38 3.51 -0.16
CA ALA A 67 -0.41 4.06 0.78
C ALA A 67 -0.70 3.57 2.21
N GLU A 68 0.25 2.89 2.83
CA GLU A 68 0.14 2.25 4.14
C GLU A 68 0.90 2.97 5.24
N ARG A 69 1.90 3.78 4.87
CA ARG A 69 2.76 4.57 5.76
C ARG A 69 3.35 5.75 5.01
N VAL A 70 3.46 6.89 5.67
CA VAL A 70 4.01 8.12 5.06
C VAL A 70 5.30 8.49 5.75
N TYR A 71 6.34 8.74 4.96
CA TYR A 71 7.59 9.35 5.39
C TYR A 71 7.58 10.80 4.88
N VAL A 72 7.63 11.77 5.79
CA VAL A 72 7.56 13.20 5.44
C VAL A 72 8.82 13.93 5.88
N ASP A 73 9.39 14.73 4.98
CA ASP A 73 10.54 15.58 5.32
C ASP A 73 10.14 16.58 6.40
N LYS A 74 10.99 16.71 7.43
CA LYS A 74 10.80 17.61 8.56
C LYS A 74 10.50 19.05 8.14
N LYS A 75 11.09 19.52 7.04
CA LYS A 75 10.93 20.92 6.56
C LYS A 75 9.51 21.24 6.10
N VAL A 76 8.76 20.24 5.64
CA VAL A 76 7.38 20.41 5.12
C VAL A 76 6.34 19.70 5.98
N LYS A 77 6.76 19.03 7.05
CA LYS A 77 5.86 18.23 7.89
C LYS A 77 4.67 19.04 8.41
N ASP A 78 4.88 20.23 8.96
CA ASP A 78 3.81 21.00 9.60
C ASP A 78 2.70 21.35 8.61
N ILE A 79 3.06 21.89 7.45
CA ILE A 79 2.07 22.23 6.41
C ILE A 79 1.43 20.99 5.79
N PHE A 80 2.19 19.90 5.59
CA PHE A 80 1.66 18.64 5.11
C PHE A 80 0.63 18.08 6.10
N MET A 81 0.94 18.02 7.40
CA MET A 81 0.06 17.49 8.44
C MET A 81 -1.21 18.30 8.61
N GLU A 82 -1.11 19.62 8.59
CA GLU A 82 -2.29 20.52 8.64
C GLU A 82 -3.28 20.16 7.52
N LYS A 83 -2.79 20.12 6.26
CA LYS A 83 -3.62 19.81 5.10
C LYS A 83 -4.12 18.37 5.08
N LEU A 84 -3.28 17.40 5.46
CA LEU A 84 -3.66 15.99 5.53
C LEU A 84 -4.78 15.74 6.53
N VAL A 85 -4.65 16.27 7.75
CA VAL A 85 -5.68 16.12 8.80
C VAL A 85 -6.98 16.83 8.39
N ALA A 86 -6.89 18.01 7.79
CA ALA A 86 -8.06 18.72 7.29
C ALA A 86 -8.76 17.91 6.18
N GLY A 87 -8.02 17.36 5.23
CA GLY A 87 -8.57 16.55 4.15
C GLY A 87 -9.17 15.24 4.64
N MET A 88 -8.49 14.51 5.54
CA MET A 88 -9.01 13.26 6.12
C MET A 88 -10.32 13.47 6.89
N LYS A 89 -10.49 14.60 7.58
CA LYS A 89 -11.75 14.96 8.25
C LYS A 89 -12.90 15.27 7.30
N GLN A 90 -12.61 15.59 6.04
CA GLN A 90 -13.64 15.87 5.02
C GLN A 90 -14.10 14.62 4.28
N VAL A 91 -13.43 13.49 4.44
CA VAL A 91 -13.79 12.21 3.81
C VAL A 91 -15.19 11.79 4.26
N LYS A 92 -16.09 11.62 3.30
CA LYS A 92 -17.48 11.23 3.54
C LYS A 92 -17.58 9.73 3.70
N VAL A 93 -17.92 9.29 4.91
CA VAL A 93 -18.09 7.87 5.25
C VAL A 93 -19.56 7.53 5.43
N GLY A 94 -20.03 6.44 4.82
CA GLY A 94 -21.42 6.04 5.00
C GLY A 94 -21.84 4.80 4.23
N ASN A 95 -23.13 4.50 4.28
CA ASN A 95 -23.71 3.39 3.55
C ASN A 95 -23.94 3.78 2.07
N PRO A 96 -23.28 3.14 1.11
CA PRO A 96 -23.42 3.47 -0.30
C PRO A 96 -24.82 3.20 -0.88
N ASN A 97 -25.66 2.43 -0.19
CA ASN A 97 -27.05 2.22 -0.59
C ASN A 97 -27.99 3.36 -0.13
N GLU A 98 -27.55 4.22 0.77
CA GLU A 98 -28.36 5.28 1.37
C GLU A 98 -27.86 6.68 0.96
N ILE A 99 -26.57 6.83 0.72
CA ILE A 99 -25.90 8.11 0.46
C ILE A 99 -25.13 8.00 -0.85
N ALA A 100 -25.41 8.92 -1.77
CA ALA A 100 -24.61 9.12 -2.97
C ALA A 100 -23.34 9.92 -2.66
N ASP A 101 -22.36 9.85 -3.56
CA ASP A 101 -21.10 10.63 -3.50
C ASP A 101 -20.32 10.43 -2.19
N LEU A 102 -20.19 9.18 -1.77
CA LEU A 102 -19.32 8.78 -0.65
C LEU A 102 -17.90 8.57 -1.13
N ASP A 103 -16.95 8.93 -0.27
CA ASP A 103 -15.53 8.64 -0.48
C ASP A 103 -15.18 7.25 0.08
N MET A 104 -15.89 6.78 1.11
CA MET A 104 -15.56 5.57 1.84
C MET A 104 -16.80 4.85 2.37
N GLY A 105 -16.85 3.54 2.15
CA GLY A 105 -17.87 2.63 2.67
C GLY A 105 -17.48 1.98 4.02
N PRO A 106 -18.08 0.81 4.35
CA PRO A 106 -17.72 0.06 5.54
C PRO A 106 -16.49 -0.84 5.32
N LEU A 107 -15.88 -1.29 6.39
CA LEU A 107 -14.99 -2.45 6.39
C LEU A 107 -15.79 -3.72 6.07
N ILE A 108 -15.07 -4.78 5.66
CA ILE A 108 -15.70 -6.01 5.17
C ILE A 108 -16.47 -6.77 6.26
N GLU A 109 -15.98 -6.75 7.51
CA GLU A 109 -16.54 -7.55 8.60
C GLU A 109 -16.20 -7.02 10.00
N ALA A 110 -16.83 -7.62 11.03
CA ALA A 110 -16.64 -7.23 12.42
C ALA A 110 -15.18 -7.38 12.90
N ASN A 111 -14.50 -8.44 12.46
CA ASN A 111 -13.11 -8.67 12.85
C ASN A 111 -12.17 -7.60 12.27
N ALA A 112 -12.44 -7.16 11.05
CA ALA A 112 -11.68 -6.05 10.44
C ALA A 112 -11.85 -4.75 11.24
N LEU A 113 -13.09 -4.45 11.67
CA LEU A 113 -13.37 -3.28 12.52
C LEU A 113 -12.62 -3.36 13.86
N ALA A 114 -12.72 -4.50 14.55
CA ALA A 114 -12.04 -4.72 15.83
C ALA A 114 -10.51 -4.62 15.66
N ALA A 115 -9.96 -5.12 14.55
CA ALA A 115 -8.53 -5.00 14.25
C ALA A 115 -8.10 -3.54 14.08
N MET A 116 -8.93 -2.68 13.46
CA MET A 116 -8.61 -1.25 13.33
C MET A 116 -8.56 -0.57 14.72
N GLU A 117 -9.55 -0.82 15.57
CA GLU A 117 -9.56 -0.29 16.94
C GLU A 117 -8.29 -0.70 17.71
N GLN A 118 -7.94 -1.99 17.66
CA GLN A 118 -6.75 -2.52 18.32
C GLN A 118 -5.44 -1.92 17.76
N LYS A 119 -5.34 -1.75 16.44
CA LYS A 119 -4.16 -1.14 15.80
C LYS A 119 -3.96 0.31 16.23
N VAL A 120 -5.02 1.11 16.30
CA VAL A 120 -4.95 2.49 16.79
C VAL A 120 -4.53 2.52 18.26
N GLU A 121 -5.20 1.74 19.13
CA GLU A 121 -4.85 1.67 20.55
C GLU A 121 -3.40 1.23 20.75
N LYS A 122 -2.92 0.22 20.01
CA LYS A 122 -1.55 -0.27 20.10
C LYS A 122 -0.56 0.82 19.69
N ALA A 123 -0.80 1.49 18.56
CA ALA A 123 0.05 2.58 18.07
C ALA A 123 0.14 3.73 19.08
N VAL A 124 -0.98 4.14 19.69
CA VAL A 124 -1.00 5.17 20.73
C VAL A 124 -0.22 4.73 21.97
N ARG A 125 -0.38 3.48 22.43
CA ARG A 125 0.43 2.92 23.53
C ARG A 125 1.92 2.88 23.22
N GLN A 126 2.29 2.69 21.95
CA GLN A 126 3.68 2.73 21.48
C GLN A 126 4.23 4.16 21.32
N GLY A 127 3.41 5.19 21.47
CA GLY A 127 3.82 6.60 21.46
C GLY A 127 3.34 7.43 20.26
N ALA A 128 2.57 6.85 19.34
CA ALA A 128 1.96 7.61 18.25
C ALA A 128 0.88 8.57 18.79
N LYS A 129 0.69 9.70 18.10
CA LYS A 129 -0.34 10.70 18.43
C LYS A 129 -1.53 10.57 17.47
N LEU A 130 -2.70 10.28 17.99
CA LEU A 130 -3.94 10.31 17.23
C LEU A 130 -4.34 11.76 16.95
N LEU A 131 -4.39 12.16 15.67
CA LEU A 131 -4.74 13.53 15.26
C LEU A 131 -6.18 13.67 14.75
N CYS A 132 -6.72 12.62 14.15
CA CYS A 132 -8.13 12.52 13.78
C CYS A 132 -8.55 11.06 13.62
N GLY A 133 -9.85 10.80 13.70
CA GLY A 133 -10.43 9.47 13.56
C GLY A 133 -10.12 8.56 14.74
N GLY A 134 -9.89 7.29 14.43
CA GLY A 134 -9.51 6.27 15.40
C GLY A 134 -10.66 5.51 16.03
N HIS A 135 -11.90 5.78 15.63
CA HIS A 135 -13.08 5.22 16.25
C HIS A 135 -14.06 4.62 15.23
N ARG A 136 -14.85 3.68 15.70
CA ARG A 136 -16.02 3.17 14.99
C ARG A 136 -17.06 4.28 14.82
N ILE A 137 -17.73 4.31 13.67
CA ILE A 137 -18.86 5.20 13.39
C ILE A 137 -20.18 4.44 13.62
N GLY A 138 -20.97 4.93 14.57
CA GLY A 138 -22.30 4.37 14.87
C GLY A 138 -22.28 2.95 15.46
N THR A 139 -23.44 2.32 15.49
CA THR A 139 -23.63 0.97 16.08
C THR A 139 -24.02 -0.11 15.07
N LYS A 140 -24.40 0.30 13.84
CA LYS A 140 -24.75 -0.60 12.73
C LYS A 140 -23.66 -0.55 11.67
N GLY A 141 -23.40 -1.70 11.03
CA GLY A 141 -22.34 -1.84 10.03
C GLY A 141 -20.94 -1.79 10.64
N TYR A 142 -19.94 -1.73 9.77
CA TYR A 142 -18.52 -1.80 10.15
C TYR A 142 -17.77 -0.55 9.69
N PHE A 143 -18.35 0.61 9.97
CA PHE A 143 -17.80 1.91 9.58
C PHE A 143 -16.72 2.34 10.58
N PHE A 144 -15.60 2.82 10.05
CA PHE A 144 -14.47 3.32 10.83
C PHE A 144 -14.03 4.68 10.30
N GLU A 145 -13.61 5.57 11.17
CA GLU A 145 -13.20 6.92 10.80
C GLU A 145 -11.86 6.91 10.04
N PRO A 146 -11.70 7.74 8.99
CA PRO A 146 -10.40 8.03 8.40
C PRO A 146 -9.45 8.56 9.48
N THR A 147 -8.31 7.88 9.65
CA THR A 147 -7.48 8.03 10.84
C THR A 147 -6.06 8.46 10.47
N VAL A 148 -5.53 9.45 11.18
CA VAL A 148 -4.13 9.91 11.07
C VAL A 148 -3.43 9.74 12.41
N LEU A 149 -2.28 9.05 12.38
CA LEU A 149 -1.39 8.85 13.51
C LEU A 149 -0.06 9.56 13.22
N ASP A 150 0.29 10.57 14.00
CA ASP A 150 1.59 11.25 13.94
C ASP A 150 2.59 10.64 14.92
N CYS A 151 3.86 11.04 14.80
CA CYS A 151 4.96 10.58 15.64
C CYS A 151 5.14 9.06 15.65
N ALA A 152 4.77 8.39 14.56
CA ALA A 152 5.09 6.98 14.41
C ALA A 152 6.60 6.80 14.19
N THR A 153 7.14 5.68 14.68
CA THR A 153 8.55 5.29 14.49
C THR A 153 8.63 3.96 13.75
N GLN A 154 9.80 3.69 13.15
CA GLN A 154 10.03 2.50 12.33
C GLN A 154 9.79 1.18 13.10
N GLU A 155 9.94 1.19 14.43
CA GLU A 155 9.78 0.01 15.29
C GLU A 155 8.31 -0.31 15.61
N MET A 156 7.40 0.63 15.40
CA MET A 156 5.98 0.43 15.71
C MET A 156 5.33 -0.57 14.77
N ASP A 157 4.47 -1.42 15.31
CA ASP A 157 3.75 -2.43 14.51
C ASP A 157 2.90 -1.80 13.41
N ILE A 158 2.33 -0.62 13.65
CA ILE A 158 1.55 0.11 12.65
C ILE A 158 2.38 0.51 11.41
N ILE A 159 3.71 0.55 11.51
CA ILE A 159 4.64 0.81 10.41
C ILE A 159 5.10 -0.50 9.74
N ARG A 160 5.22 -1.59 10.50
CA ARG A 160 5.78 -2.87 10.02
C ARG A 160 4.73 -3.81 9.44
N GLU A 161 3.55 -3.86 10.06
CA GLU A 161 2.47 -4.78 9.69
C GLU A 161 1.47 -4.11 8.74
N GLU A 162 0.96 -4.84 7.76
CA GLU A 162 -0.12 -4.37 6.89
C GLU A 162 -1.33 -3.94 7.72
N THR A 163 -1.88 -2.77 7.41
CA THR A 163 -3.05 -2.22 8.10
C THR A 163 -4.35 -2.72 7.49
N PHE A 164 -4.45 -2.64 6.17
CA PHE A 164 -5.62 -3.03 5.38
C PHE A 164 -6.91 -2.35 5.86
N GLY A 165 -6.82 -1.03 6.11
CA GLY A 165 -7.91 -0.20 6.63
C GLY A 165 -7.54 1.29 6.61
N PRO A 166 -8.46 2.21 6.98
CA PRO A 166 -8.33 3.64 6.73
C PRO A 166 -7.45 4.38 7.77
N ILE A 167 -6.32 3.79 8.14
CA ILE A 167 -5.36 4.37 9.10
C ILE A 167 -4.07 4.73 8.38
N LEU A 168 -3.58 5.95 8.58
CA LEU A 168 -2.37 6.47 7.96
C LEU A 168 -1.38 6.92 9.04
N PRO A 169 -0.34 6.14 9.34
CA PRO A 169 0.74 6.52 10.23
C PRO A 169 1.79 7.37 9.48
N ILE A 170 2.31 8.38 10.18
CA ILE A 170 3.26 9.36 9.66
C ILE A 170 4.57 9.28 10.43
N VAL A 171 5.68 9.15 9.70
CA VAL A 171 7.05 9.15 10.20
C VAL A 171 7.77 10.37 9.66
N GLU A 172 8.38 11.16 10.54
CA GLU A 172 9.24 12.29 10.16
C GLU A 172 10.64 11.78 9.80
N TYR A 173 11.23 12.33 8.75
CA TYR A 173 12.64 12.13 8.44
C TYR A 173 13.38 13.45 8.19
N THR A 174 14.70 13.43 8.28
CA THR A 174 15.58 14.57 8.00
C THR A 174 16.57 14.27 6.87
N ASP A 175 16.93 13.01 6.68
CA ASP A 175 17.79 12.55 5.60
C ASP A 175 16.99 11.57 4.71
N ILE A 176 17.01 11.84 3.41
CA ILE A 176 16.30 11.00 2.43
C ILE A 176 16.84 9.57 2.38
N ASP A 177 18.11 9.37 2.69
CA ASP A 177 18.71 8.04 2.70
C ASP A 177 18.16 7.20 3.87
N ASP A 178 17.84 7.82 5.01
CA ASP A 178 17.11 7.17 6.11
C ASP A 178 15.71 6.79 5.69
N ALA A 179 14.95 7.69 5.05
CA ALA A 179 13.60 7.41 4.58
C ALA A 179 13.58 6.24 3.58
N ILE A 180 14.54 6.18 2.66
CA ILE A 180 14.72 5.07 1.72
C ILE A 180 15.04 3.76 2.47
N ALA A 181 15.95 3.81 3.44
CA ALA A 181 16.31 2.65 4.25
C ALA A 181 15.10 2.11 5.04
N TRP A 182 14.35 2.98 5.70
CA TRP A 182 13.15 2.63 6.45
C TRP A 182 12.01 2.12 5.55
N ALA A 183 11.83 2.72 4.37
CA ALA A 183 10.89 2.23 3.38
C ALA A 183 11.21 0.80 2.95
N ASN A 184 12.49 0.48 2.78
CA ASN A 184 12.97 -0.83 2.38
C ASN A 184 13.01 -1.86 3.53
N ASP A 185 13.07 -1.42 4.79
CA ASP A 185 13.01 -2.28 5.99
C ASP A 185 11.57 -2.78 6.23
N CYS A 186 11.15 -3.69 5.37
CA CYS A 186 9.79 -4.20 5.31
C CYS A 186 9.79 -5.59 4.64
N GLU A 187 8.93 -6.48 5.08
CA GLU A 187 8.76 -7.80 4.47
C GLU A 187 7.98 -7.77 3.14
N TYR A 188 7.31 -6.66 2.84
CA TYR A 188 6.50 -6.42 1.64
C TYR A 188 7.28 -5.66 0.55
N GLY A 189 6.75 -5.63 -0.65
CA GLY A 189 7.37 -4.93 -1.77
C GLY A 189 6.44 -4.80 -2.98
N LEU A 190 5.16 -4.41 -2.77
CA LEU A 190 4.23 -4.26 -3.87
C LEU A 190 4.40 -2.88 -4.52
N THR A 191 3.91 -1.83 -3.89
CA THR A 191 3.94 -0.47 -4.43
C THR A 191 4.66 0.51 -3.52
N SER A 192 5.07 1.65 -4.09
CA SER A 192 5.63 2.81 -3.39
C SER A 192 5.27 4.10 -4.12
N SER A 193 5.20 5.22 -3.42
CA SER A 193 5.01 6.55 -4.05
C SER A 193 6.00 7.57 -3.53
N VAL A 194 6.35 8.53 -4.37
CA VAL A 194 7.30 9.60 -4.09
C VAL A 194 6.77 10.91 -4.61
N TYR A 195 6.83 11.94 -3.79
CA TYR A 195 6.39 13.30 -4.13
C TYR A 195 7.59 14.23 -4.08
N THR A 196 8.03 14.72 -5.24
CA THR A 196 9.18 15.63 -5.42
C THR A 196 9.07 16.37 -6.75
N GLN A 197 9.59 17.59 -6.82
CA GLN A 197 9.76 18.37 -8.05
C GLN A 197 11.17 18.19 -8.65
N ASN A 198 12.08 17.52 -7.94
CA ASN A 198 13.44 17.30 -8.36
C ASN A 198 13.60 15.96 -9.07
N LEU A 199 13.95 16.01 -10.34
CA LEU A 199 14.09 14.81 -11.18
C LEU A 199 15.25 13.90 -10.72
N ASP A 200 16.36 14.47 -10.25
CA ASP A 200 17.52 13.69 -9.77
C ASP A 200 17.15 12.90 -8.52
N TYR A 201 16.40 13.50 -7.60
CA TYR A 201 15.86 12.79 -6.44
C TYR A 201 14.86 11.72 -6.84
N ALA A 202 13.96 11.99 -7.77
CA ALA A 202 13.02 10.99 -8.29
C ALA A 202 13.76 9.76 -8.83
N PHE A 203 14.80 9.95 -9.64
CA PHE A 203 15.62 8.85 -10.16
C PHE A 203 16.43 8.14 -9.09
N LYS A 204 17.03 8.88 -8.12
CA LYS A 204 17.75 8.28 -6.99
C LYS A 204 16.84 7.33 -6.21
N ILE A 205 15.67 7.83 -5.80
CA ILE A 205 14.73 7.10 -4.95
C ILE A 205 14.15 5.89 -5.71
N MET A 206 13.69 6.09 -6.94
CA MET A 206 13.15 5.03 -7.80
C MET A 206 14.12 3.85 -7.97
N ARG A 207 15.42 4.11 -8.09
CA ARG A 207 16.45 3.06 -8.21
C ARG A 207 16.79 2.39 -6.88
N SER A 208 16.51 3.05 -5.76
CA SER A 208 16.87 2.59 -4.42
C SER A 208 15.73 1.84 -3.71
N LEU A 209 14.49 2.13 -4.06
CA LEU A 209 13.32 1.46 -3.50
C LEU A 209 13.21 0.02 -4.02
N LYS A 210 12.86 -0.91 -3.11
CA LYS A 210 12.75 -2.35 -3.39
C LYS A 210 11.28 -2.77 -3.46
N PHE A 211 10.57 -2.21 -4.43
CA PHE A 211 9.14 -2.43 -4.68
C PHE A 211 8.92 -2.75 -6.15
N GLY A 212 7.89 -3.53 -6.45
CA GLY A 212 7.52 -3.86 -7.83
C GLY A 212 7.10 -2.64 -8.63
N GLU A 213 6.47 -1.67 -7.98
CA GLU A 213 6.01 -0.44 -8.61
C GLU A 213 6.41 0.80 -7.80
N THR A 214 6.75 1.88 -8.52
CA THR A 214 7.02 3.18 -7.92
C THR A 214 6.27 4.27 -8.69
N TYR A 215 5.46 5.04 -7.99
CA TYR A 215 4.65 6.14 -8.52
C TYR A 215 5.28 7.48 -8.17
N ILE A 216 5.47 8.35 -9.15
CA ILE A 216 6.03 9.70 -8.94
C ILE A 216 4.92 10.73 -9.09
N ASN A 217 4.68 11.51 -8.04
CA ASN A 217 3.68 12.59 -8.00
C ASN A 217 2.25 12.15 -8.39
N ARG A 218 1.85 10.96 -7.95
CA ARG A 218 0.50 10.44 -8.14
C ARG A 218 0.14 9.38 -7.08
N GLU A 219 -1.14 9.04 -7.01
CA GLU A 219 -1.65 7.94 -6.19
C GLU A 219 -1.19 6.57 -6.69
N ASN A 220 -1.24 5.58 -5.80
CA ASN A 220 -0.84 4.20 -6.07
C ASN A 220 -1.94 3.45 -6.85
N PHE A 221 -2.20 3.85 -8.09
CA PHE A 221 -3.16 3.18 -8.96
C PHE A 221 -2.49 2.81 -10.29
N GLU A 222 -2.37 1.52 -10.53
CA GLU A 222 -1.68 0.95 -11.68
C GLU A 222 -2.43 1.21 -13.00
N ALA A 223 -1.67 1.19 -14.08
CA ALA A 223 -2.22 1.21 -15.43
C ALA A 223 -2.29 -0.23 -15.95
N MET A 224 -3.39 -0.62 -16.59
CA MET A 224 -3.60 -1.97 -17.14
C MET A 224 -2.50 -2.49 -18.06
N GLN A 225 -1.76 -1.59 -18.72
CA GLN A 225 -0.61 -1.96 -19.55
C GLN A 225 0.68 -2.15 -18.74
N GLY A 226 0.71 -1.72 -17.49
CA GLY A 226 1.81 -1.96 -16.55
C GLY A 226 1.82 -3.40 -16.07
N PHE A 227 2.93 -3.83 -15.50
CA PHE A 227 3.02 -5.12 -14.85
C PHE A 227 2.87 -4.93 -13.35
N HIS A 228 1.75 -5.38 -12.80
CA HIS A 228 1.48 -5.36 -11.37
C HIS A 228 2.11 -6.58 -10.72
N ALA A 229 3.18 -6.39 -9.95
CA ALA A 229 3.93 -7.49 -9.37
C ALA A 229 4.55 -7.13 -8.02
N GLY A 230 4.34 -7.99 -7.04
CA GLY A 230 4.92 -7.85 -5.71
C GLY A 230 6.30 -8.50 -5.58
N TRP A 231 7.21 -7.82 -4.89
CA TRP A 231 8.47 -8.40 -4.43
C TRP A 231 8.32 -8.97 -3.02
N ARG A 232 9.23 -9.86 -2.62
CA ARG A 232 9.27 -10.42 -1.25
C ARG A 232 7.94 -11.10 -0.88
N LYS A 233 7.36 -10.78 0.29
CA LYS A 233 6.07 -11.36 0.72
C LYS A 233 4.84 -10.76 0.05
N SER A 234 5.01 -9.79 -0.86
CA SER A 234 3.89 -9.25 -1.62
C SER A 234 3.50 -10.10 -2.83
N GLY A 235 4.33 -11.05 -3.27
CA GLY A 235 3.88 -11.95 -4.32
C GLY A 235 4.97 -12.72 -5.05
N ILE A 236 4.51 -13.52 -6.00
CA ILE A 236 5.32 -14.28 -6.97
C ILE A 236 4.59 -14.22 -8.31
N GLY A 237 5.29 -13.84 -9.38
CA GLY A 237 4.67 -13.54 -10.66
C GLY A 237 4.04 -12.15 -10.63
N GLY A 238 2.97 -11.97 -11.34
CA GLY A 238 2.24 -10.71 -11.39
C GLY A 238 1.08 -10.73 -12.38
N ALA A 239 0.33 -9.64 -12.38
CA ALA A 239 -0.84 -9.44 -13.23
C ALA A 239 -0.58 -8.30 -14.24
N ASP A 240 -1.51 -8.11 -15.14
CA ASP A 240 -1.57 -7.02 -16.10
C ASP A 240 -0.41 -6.92 -17.12
N GLY A 241 -0.62 -6.13 -18.15
CA GLY A 241 0.35 -5.89 -19.20
C GLY A 241 0.78 -7.15 -19.94
N LYS A 242 1.87 -7.01 -20.70
CA LYS A 242 2.44 -8.11 -21.48
C LYS A 242 3.00 -9.23 -20.57
N HIS A 243 3.70 -8.84 -19.51
CA HIS A 243 4.32 -9.82 -18.60
C HIS A 243 3.28 -10.62 -17.84
N GLY A 244 2.16 -10.00 -17.40
CA GLY A 244 1.05 -10.72 -16.77
C GLY A 244 0.42 -11.76 -17.72
N LEU A 245 0.28 -11.43 -19.01
CA LEU A 245 -0.17 -12.42 -20.02
C LEU A 245 0.84 -13.55 -20.18
N GLU A 246 2.14 -13.26 -20.23
CA GLU A 246 3.22 -14.25 -20.38
C GLU A 246 3.26 -15.23 -19.18
N GLU A 247 2.80 -14.85 -18.00
CA GLU A 247 2.70 -15.74 -16.84
C GLU A 247 1.81 -16.98 -17.10
N TYR A 248 0.81 -16.85 -17.97
CA TYR A 248 -0.12 -17.92 -18.34
C TYR A 248 0.36 -18.76 -19.54
N LEU A 249 1.54 -18.47 -20.08
CA LEU A 249 2.11 -19.16 -21.24
C LEU A 249 3.28 -20.04 -20.85
N GLN A 250 3.55 -21.03 -21.70
CA GLN A 250 4.76 -21.85 -21.61
C GLN A 250 5.62 -21.63 -22.84
N THR A 251 6.92 -21.43 -22.64
CA THR A 251 7.86 -21.28 -23.76
C THR A 251 8.18 -22.65 -24.34
N HIS A 252 8.00 -22.80 -25.67
CA HIS A 252 8.45 -23.97 -26.41
C HIS A 252 9.54 -23.54 -27.40
N VAL A 253 10.72 -24.09 -27.27
CA VAL A 253 11.85 -23.82 -28.16
C VAL A 253 12.02 -25.00 -29.09
N VAL A 254 12.13 -24.73 -30.42
CA VAL A 254 12.31 -25.73 -31.46
C VAL A 254 13.61 -25.46 -32.20
N TYR A 255 14.47 -26.46 -32.26
CA TYR A 255 15.67 -26.45 -33.10
C TYR A 255 15.44 -27.35 -34.31
N ILE A 256 15.69 -26.84 -35.51
CA ILE A 256 15.49 -27.58 -36.78
C ILE A 256 16.82 -27.58 -37.53
N GLU A 257 17.32 -28.77 -37.81
CA GLU A 257 18.46 -29.00 -38.71
C GLU A 257 17.92 -29.53 -40.04
N THR A 258 18.25 -28.85 -41.17
CA THR A 258 17.90 -29.31 -42.52
C THR A 258 19.14 -29.81 -43.23
N LYS A 259 19.03 -30.91 -43.93
CA LYS A 259 20.08 -31.37 -44.84
C LYS A 259 20.07 -30.47 -46.09
N GLU A 260 21.26 -30.04 -46.53
CA GLU A 260 21.45 -29.42 -47.85
C GLU A 260 21.06 -30.37 -48.97
#